data_3e4f9c5b4c0275bfcfad1556498e0973
#
_entry.id   3e4f9c5b4c0275bfcfad1556498e0973
#
_cell.length_a   1.000
_cell.length_b   1.000
_cell.length_c   1.000
_cell.angle_alpha   90.00
_cell.angle_beta   90.00
_cell.angle_gamma   90.00
#
_symmetry.space_group_name_H-M   'P 1'
#
loop_
_entity.id
_entity.type
_entity.pdbx_description
1 polymer ?
#
loop_
_entity_poly.entity_id
_entity_poly.type
_entity_poly.pdbx_seq_one_letter_code
_entity_poly.pdbx_strand_id
1 'polypeptide(L)' 'MNKIHKQLKERRRALDLKQEDMMLRVGMSRQQYQRLESRGNPRLDTLELVAKGLKMEVMLIPQEKLRDVQDFLAGKKEIG' A
#
# COMPACT_ATOMS: atom_id res chain seq x y z
N MET A 1 13.52 -2.60 -3.58
CA MET A 1 12.04 -2.56 -3.66
C MET A 1 11.46 -2.51 -2.26
N ASN A 2 10.49 -1.65 -2.04
CA ASN A 2 9.85 -1.53 -0.73
C ASN A 2 8.97 -2.74 -0.46
N LYS A 3 9.03 -3.22 0.77
CA LYS A 3 8.10 -4.25 1.23
C LYS A 3 6.67 -3.67 1.26
N ILE A 4 5.69 -4.55 1.14
CA ILE A 4 4.28 -4.13 1.07
C ILE A 4 3.88 -3.25 2.24
N HIS A 5 4.27 -3.62 3.47
CA HIS A 5 3.90 -2.83 4.65
C HIS A 5 4.47 -1.42 4.61
N LYS A 6 5.66 -1.23 4.03
CA LYS A 6 6.24 0.09 3.86
C LYS A 6 5.50 0.91 2.81
N GLN A 7 5.06 0.26 1.73
CA GLN A 7 4.27 0.93 0.69
C GLN A 7 2.95 1.44 1.27
N LEU A 8 2.30 0.65 2.11
CA LEU A 8 1.06 1.07 2.77
C LEU A 8 1.30 2.28 3.66
N LYS A 9 2.35 2.25 4.44
CA LYS A 9 2.71 3.35 5.34
C LYS A 9 3.02 4.63 4.58
N GLU A 10 3.81 4.53 3.52
CA GLU A 10 4.17 5.68 2.70
C GLU A 10 2.93 6.29 2.03
N ARG A 11 2.03 5.44 1.53
CA ARG A 11 0.79 5.92 0.90
C ARG A 11 -0.10 6.63 1.92
N ARG A 12 -0.24 6.04 3.11
CA ARG A 12 -1.01 6.66 4.18
C ARG A 12 -0.50 8.07 4.49
N ARG A 13 0.82 8.19 4.63
CA ARG A 13 1.45 9.49 4.90
C ARG A 13 1.27 10.47 3.74
N ALA A 14 1.36 9.98 2.51
CA ALA A 14 1.16 10.81 1.33
C ALA A 14 -0.26 11.37 1.26
N LEU A 15 -1.24 10.63 1.81
CA LEU A 15 -2.62 11.08 1.89
C LEU A 15 -2.90 11.90 3.16
N ASP A 16 -1.87 12.16 3.95
CA ASP A 16 -1.97 12.93 5.20
C ASP A 16 -2.93 12.28 6.21
N LEU A 17 -2.89 10.94 6.28
CA LEU A 17 -3.72 10.17 7.19
C LEU A 17 -2.89 9.66 8.36
N LYS A 18 -3.51 9.63 9.55
CA LYS A 18 -2.93 9.01 10.73
C LYS A 18 -3.37 7.55 10.79
N GLN A 19 -2.65 6.74 11.58
CA GLN A 19 -3.04 5.33 11.76
C GLN A 19 -4.46 5.19 12.31
N GLU A 20 -4.86 6.09 13.22
CA GLU A 20 -6.21 6.06 13.77
C GLU A 20 -7.28 6.37 12.74
N ASP A 21 -6.96 7.15 11.70
CA ASP A 21 -7.89 7.41 10.61
C ASP A 21 -8.22 6.13 9.84
N MET A 22 -7.27 5.21 9.78
CA MET A 22 -7.46 3.94 9.08
C MET A 22 -8.47 3.03 9.76
N MET A 23 -8.66 3.18 11.08
CA MET A 23 -9.67 2.41 11.80
C MET A 23 -11.07 2.65 11.24
N LEU A 24 -11.37 3.91 10.95
CA LEU A 24 -12.67 4.30 10.39
C LEU A 24 -12.78 3.91 8.92
N ARG A 25 -11.68 4.00 8.18
CA ARG A 25 -11.70 3.75 6.75
C ARG A 25 -11.81 2.27 6.40
N VAL A 26 -11.19 1.40 7.18
CA VAL A 26 -11.12 -0.03 6.85
C VAL A 26 -11.70 -0.94 7.92
N GLY A 27 -12.21 -0.40 9.01
CA GLY A 27 -12.85 -1.20 10.05
C GLY A 27 -11.91 -2.09 10.84
N MET A 28 -10.64 -1.77 10.90
CA MET A 28 -9.65 -2.51 11.67
C MET A 28 -9.37 -1.81 12.99
N SER A 29 -9.00 -2.59 14.02
CA SER A 29 -8.53 -1.99 15.26
C SER A 29 -7.18 -1.31 15.02
N ARG A 30 -6.85 -0.35 15.89
CA ARG A 30 -5.56 0.35 15.81
C ARG A 30 -4.39 -0.62 15.91
N GLN A 31 -4.48 -1.59 16.82
CA GLN A 31 -3.42 -2.58 17.00
C GLN A 31 -3.21 -3.44 15.74
N GLN A 32 -4.30 -3.87 15.13
CA GLN A 32 -4.23 -4.65 13.90
C GLN A 32 -3.56 -3.86 12.78
N TYR A 33 -3.97 -2.61 12.61
CA TYR A 33 -3.41 -1.76 11.57
C TYR A 33 -1.94 -1.44 11.84
N GLN A 34 -1.60 -1.13 13.10
CA GLN A 34 -0.22 -0.84 13.49
C GLN A 34 0.70 -2.02 13.22
N ARG A 35 0.24 -3.24 13.53
CA ARG A 35 0.99 -4.47 13.24
C ARG A 35 1.20 -4.64 11.75
N LEU A 36 0.20 -4.32 10.97
CA LEU A 36 0.29 -4.40 9.51
C LEU A 36 1.42 -3.53 8.97
N GLU A 37 1.54 -2.30 9.45
CA GLU A 37 2.59 -1.38 8.99
C GLU A 37 3.97 -1.72 9.51
N SER A 38 4.07 -2.37 10.67
CA SER A 38 5.37 -2.62 11.28
C SER A 38 6.06 -3.89 10.76
N ARG A 39 5.29 -4.94 10.49
CA ARG A 39 5.84 -6.22 10.06
C ARG A 39 4.80 -7.06 9.33
N GLY A 40 3.94 -6.39 8.58
CA GLY A 40 2.77 -7.03 8.04
C GLY A 40 3.05 -8.13 7.03
N ASN A 41 2.39 -9.23 7.28
CA ASN A 41 2.26 -10.31 6.31
C ASN A 41 0.76 -10.59 6.21
N PRO A 42 -0.01 -9.65 5.68
CA PRO A 42 -1.46 -9.75 5.69
C PRO A 42 -1.96 -10.80 4.71
N ARG A 43 -3.14 -11.32 5.03
CA ARG A 43 -3.87 -12.12 4.06
C ARG A 43 -4.27 -11.24 2.88
N LEU A 44 -4.48 -11.87 1.73
CA LEU A 44 -4.81 -11.12 0.51
C LEU A 44 -6.07 -10.27 0.68
N ASP A 45 -7.11 -10.82 1.30
CA ASP A 45 -8.36 -10.10 1.52
C ASP A 45 -8.15 -8.87 2.42
N THR A 46 -7.34 -9.00 3.46
CA THR A 46 -7.00 -7.88 4.34
C THR A 46 -6.19 -6.83 3.59
N LEU A 47 -5.23 -7.27 2.79
CA LEU A 47 -4.40 -6.37 2.00
C LEU A 47 -5.25 -5.57 1.00
N GLU A 48 -6.18 -6.24 0.32
CA GLU A 48 -7.07 -5.56 -0.62
C GLU A 48 -7.96 -4.54 0.07
N LEU A 49 -8.46 -4.88 1.26
CA LEU A 49 -9.29 -3.95 2.03
C LEU A 49 -8.53 -2.69 2.41
N VAL A 50 -7.31 -2.85 2.91
CA VAL A 50 -6.47 -1.73 3.31
C VAL A 50 -6.06 -0.89 2.09
N ALA A 51 -5.67 -1.56 1.01
CA ALA A 51 -5.31 -0.87 -0.23
C ALA A 51 -6.47 0.00 -0.71
N LYS A 52 -7.69 -0.54 -0.71
CA LYS A 52 -8.88 0.21 -1.10
C LYS A 52 -9.07 1.45 -0.23
N GLY A 53 -8.88 1.30 1.09
CA GLY A 53 -8.98 2.43 2.02
C GLY A 53 -7.94 3.51 1.77
N LEU A 54 -6.83 3.15 1.13
CA LEU A 54 -5.75 4.06 0.76
C LEU A 54 -5.81 4.46 -0.71
N LYS A 55 -6.88 4.12 -1.41
CA LYS A 55 -7.08 4.40 -2.84
C LYS A 55 -5.95 3.80 -3.68
N MET A 56 -5.62 2.55 -3.38
CA MET A 56 -4.60 1.77 -4.08
C MET A 56 -5.20 0.51 -4.66
N GLU A 57 -4.49 -0.09 -5.60
CA GLU A 57 -4.82 -1.39 -6.16
C GLU A 57 -3.67 -2.36 -5.91
N VAL A 58 -4.00 -3.61 -5.63
CA VAL A 58 -3.02 -4.68 -5.54
C VAL A 58 -2.93 -5.36 -6.90
N MET A 59 -1.73 -5.48 -7.42
CA MET A 59 -1.53 -6.19 -8.67
C MET A 59 -0.19 -6.91 -8.67
N LEU A 60 -0.13 -7.97 -9.44
CA LEU A 60 1.10 -8.72 -9.66
C LEU A 60 1.73 -8.24 -10.97
N ILE A 61 3.01 -7.95 -10.91
CA ILE A 61 3.73 -7.38 -12.04
C ILE A 61 4.77 -8.39 -12.52
N PRO A 62 4.75 -8.77 -13.83
CA PRO A 62 5.81 -9.62 -14.37
C PRO A 62 7.18 -8.99 -14.11
N GLN A 63 8.15 -9.82 -13.74
CA GLN A 63 9.47 -9.31 -13.36
C GLN A 63 10.11 -8.48 -14.47
N GLU A 64 9.92 -8.88 -15.71
CA GLU A 64 10.50 -8.18 -16.87
C GLU A 64 9.92 -6.78 -17.09
N LYS A 65 8.77 -6.48 -16.47
CA LYS A 65 8.13 -5.17 -16.57
C LYS A 65 8.28 -4.33 -15.31
N LEU A 66 8.86 -4.91 -14.28
CA LEU A 66 8.90 -4.26 -12.96
C LEU A 66 9.60 -2.91 -13.01
N ARG A 67 10.76 -2.84 -13.67
CA ARG A 67 11.53 -1.61 -13.73
C ARG A 67 10.77 -0.50 -14.45
N ASP A 68 10.09 -0.82 -15.54
CA ASP A 68 9.30 0.17 -16.28
C ASP A 68 8.15 0.71 -15.43
N VAL A 69 7.48 -0.17 -14.70
CA VAL A 69 6.39 0.25 -13.82
C VAL A 69 6.91 1.13 -12.70
N GLN A 70 8.03 0.76 -12.08
CA GLN A 70 8.63 1.56 -11.02
C GLN A 70 9.04 2.94 -11.52
N ASP A 71 9.64 3.00 -12.70
CA ASP A 71 10.04 4.27 -13.31
C ASP A 71 8.83 5.15 -13.60
N PHE A 72 7.74 4.55 -14.11
CA PHE A 72 6.51 5.29 -14.34
C PHE A 72 5.94 5.86 -13.05
N LEU A 73 5.86 5.05 -12.00
CA LEU A 73 5.32 5.49 -10.70
C LEU A 73 6.17 6.59 -10.07
N ALA A 74 7.47 6.60 -10.36
CA ALA A 74 8.39 7.63 -9.87
C ALA A 74 8.39 8.88 -10.75
N GLY A 75 7.59 8.92 -11.81
CA GLY A 75 7.52 10.05 -12.73
C GLY A 75 8.70 10.13 -13.71
N LYS A 76 9.46 9.04 -13.85
CA LYS A 76 10.65 9.01 -14.72
C LYS A 76 10.36 8.52 -16.13
N LYS A 77 9.16 7.97 -16.37
CA LYS A 77 8.82 7.38 -17.64
C LYS A 77 7.33 7.53 -17.90
N GLU A 78 6.97 7.81 -19.14
CA GLU A 78 5.57 7.91 -19.53
C GLU A 78 5.07 6.58 -20.09
N ILE A 79 3.76 6.32 -19.92
CA ILE A 79 3.10 5.22 -20.59
C ILE A 79 2.81 5.70 -22.01
N GLY A 80 3.33 4.98 -22.98
CA GLY A 80 3.05 5.43 -24.32
C GLY A 80 3.54 4.48 -25.33
#